data_6ac41a55b8b0899d1443a42ba502aa32
#
_entry.id   6ac41a55b8b0899d1443a42ba502aa32
#
_cell.length_a   1.000
_cell.length_b   1.000
_cell.length_c   1.000
_cell.angle_alpha   90.00
_cell.angle_beta   90.00
_cell.angle_gamma   90.00
#
_symmetry.space_group_name_H-M   'P 1'
#
loop_
_entity.id
_entity.type
_entity.pdbx_description
1 polymer ?
#
loop_
_entity_poly.entity_id
_entity_poly.type
_entity_poly.pdbx_seq_one_letter_code
_entity_poly.pdbx_strand_id
1 'polypeptide(L)'
;MKLALWLRLPMIALLLAAGLTASASARQYPETIALPNGWQPEGIATGFGNQFFAGSRNTGGIFKGNLKTGEGDILVPGFGGAATGMKVDRRNRLFVSGAGTGTARVYNARNGRLLREYPLTSAPTFVNDVTLTRKAAYFTDSQKQQLYVLKLRRHGRLPANAKTLPLTGDLMYDTNPDTFELNGIAAVDRKRLIAVQSGTGKLFLINARTGDTDEIDLGGETVTNGDGLLLLGRRLYVVQNRDNKIAVIHLERSFRRGEIKRFLTDDDFDVPTTVAWKSGYLWAVNARFTTPPTPDTTYDVVRVRP
;
A
#
# COMPACT_ATOMS: atom_id res chain seq x y z
N MET A 1 -4.73 -83.95 -55.58
CA MET A 1 -3.85 -82.77 -55.39
C MET A 1 -4.75 -81.63 -54.96
N LYS A 2 -4.75 -81.29 -53.66
CA LYS A 2 -5.51 -80.12 -53.12
C LYS A 2 -4.50 -79.20 -52.55
N LEU A 3 -4.29 -77.99 -53.13
CA LEU A 3 -3.51 -76.92 -52.60
C LEU A 3 -4.29 -76.22 -51.50
N ALA A 4 -3.66 -76.13 -50.29
CA ALA A 4 -4.18 -75.33 -49.21
C ALA A 4 -3.53 -73.93 -49.25
N LEU A 5 -4.36 -72.90 -49.36
CA LEU A 5 -3.95 -71.49 -49.39
C LEU A 5 -4.00 -70.97 -47.96
N TRP A 6 -2.83 -70.57 -47.40
CA TRP A 6 -2.75 -69.94 -46.09
C TRP A 6 -2.86 -68.41 -46.23
N LEU A 7 -4.01 -67.88 -45.76
CA LEU A 7 -4.15 -66.39 -45.58
C LEU A 7 -3.39 -65.95 -44.33
N ARG A 8 -2.45 -65.05 -44.51
CA ARG A 8 -1.81 -64.34 -43.41
C ARG A 8 -2.54 -63.01 -43.22
N LEU A 9 -3.20 -62.78 -42.07
CA LEU A 9 -3.74 -61.50 -41.64
C LEU A 9 -2.60 -60.66 -41.01
N PRO A 10 -2.51 -59.34 -41.36
CA PRO A 10 -1.55 -58.47 -40.66
C PRO A 10 -2.17 -57.98 -39.36
N MET A 11 -1.45 -58.13 -38.28
CA MET A 11 -1.75 -57.65 -36.97
C MET A 11 -1.41 -56.12 -36.92
N ILE A 12 -2.45 -55.29 -36.94
CA ILE A 12 -2.32 -53.82 -36.76
C ILE A 12 -2.14 -53.54 -35.27
N ALA A 13 -0.91 -53.18 -34.89
CA ALA A 13 -0.62 -52.69 -33.53
C ALA A 13 -1.09 -51.22 -33.41
N LEU A 14 -2.15 -51.03 -32.65
CA LEU A 14 -2.67 -49.69 -32.28
C LEU A 14 -1.79 -49.08 -31.18
N LEU A 15 -0.88 -48.19 -31.55
CA LEU A 15 -0.13 -47.37 -30.58
C LEU A 15 -1.06 -46.31 -30.01
N LEU A 16 -1.55 -46.50 -28.78
CA LEU A 16 -2.16 -45.46 -27.98
C LEU A 16 -1.06 -44.48 -27.51
N ALA A 17 -0.94 -43.35 -28.20
CA ALA A 17 -0.21 -42.22 -27.71
C ALA A 17 -0.98 -41.54 -26.56
N ALA A 18 -0.65 -41.86 -25.32
CA ALA A 18 -1.14 -41.13 -24.17
C ALA A 18 -0.53 -39.73 -24.20
N GLY A 19 -1.29 -38.76 -24.74
CA GLY A 19 -0.94 -37.36 -24.68
C GLY A 19 -1.03 -36.87 -23.24
N LEU A 20 0.11 -36.69 -22.60
CA LEU A 20 0.25 -35.92 -21.35
C LEU A 20 -0.09 -34.46 -21.66
N THR A 21 -1.36 -34.09 -21.55
CA THR A 21 -1.74 -32.69 -21.48
C THR A 21 -1.24 -32.14 -20.15
N ALA A 22 -0.05 -31.56 -20.14
CA ALA A 22 0.39 -30.71 -19.05
C ALA A 22 -0.59 -29.54 -19.00
N SER A 23 -1.56 -29.62 -18.08
CA SER A 23 -2.37 -28.46 -17.73
C SER A 23 -1.41 -27.36 -17.29
N ALA A 24 -1.24 -26.34 -18.10
CA ALA A 24 -0.57 -25.12 -17.70
C ALA A 24 -1.39 -24.53 -16.54
N SER A 25 -1.03 -24.89 -15.32
CA SER A 25 -1.56 -24.24 -14.12
C SER A 25 -1.37 -22.76 -14.33
N ALA A 26 -2.45 -22.01 -14.50
CA ALA A 26 -2.38 -20.56 -14.53
C ALA A 26 -1.58 -20.15 -13.28
N ARG A 27 -0.38 -19.56 -13.48
CA ARG A 27 0.52 -19.22 -12.36
C ARG A 27 -0.27 -18.36 -11.40
N GLN A 28 -0.64 -18.97 -10.29
CA GLN A 28 -1.33 -18.30 -9.20
C GLN A 28 -0.35 -17.27 -8.63
N TYR A 29 -0.85 -16.09 -8.27
CA TYR A 29 -0.03 -15.12 -7.54
C TYR A 29 0.52 -15.75 -6.27
N PRO A 30 1.79 -15.54 -5.89
CA PRO A 30 2.36 -16.07 -4.65
C PRO A 30 1.55 -15.60 -3.44
N GLU A 31 1.53 -16.37 -2.37
CA GLU A 31 0.87 -16.00 -1.11
C GLU A 31 1.69 -14.96 -0.37
N THR A 32 3.00 -15.15 -0.36
CA THR A 32 3.96 -14.20 0.20
C THR A 32 5.03 -13.85 -0.82
N ILE A 33 5.58 -12.64 -0.74
CA ILE A 33 6.70 -12.16 -1.55
C ILE A 33 7.78 -11.65 -0.61
N ALA A 34 8.95 -12.28 -0.64
CA ALA A 34 10.08 -11.87 0.16
C ALA A 34 10.60 -10.48 -0.26
N LEU A 35 10.91 -9.66 0.73
CA LEU A 35 11.68 -8.42 0.59
C LEU A 35 13.13 -8.67 1.01
N PRO A 36 14.07 -7.77 0.70
CA PRO A 36 15.45 -7.92 1.16
C PRO A 36 15.51 -8.04 2.70
N ASN A 37 16.41 -8.87 3.21
CA ASN A 37 16.64 -8.97 4.65
C ASN A 37 17.08 -7.61 5.22
N GLY A 38 16.69 -7.32 6.46
CA GLY A 38 16.97 -6.04 7.11
C GLY A 38 16.24 -4.83 6.50
N TRP A 39 15.26 -5.05 5.61
CA TRP A 39 14.61 -3.97 4.84
C TRP A 39 13.82 -2.99 5.70
N GLN A 40 13.18 -3.46 6.77
CA GLN A 40 12.29 -2.69 7.64
C GLN A 40 11.23 -1.90 6.82
N PRO A 41 10.35 -2.60 6.10
CA PRO A 41 9.36 -1.92 5.27
C PRO A 41 8.29 -1.23 6.10
N GLU A 42 7.57 -0.30 5.46
CA GLU A 42 6.39 0.32 6.07
C GLU A 42 5.30 0.57 5.01
N GLY A 43 5.61 1.18 3.89
CA GLY A 43 4.67 1.49 2.84
C GLY A 43 4.75 0.54 1.64
N ILE A 44 3.59 0.28 1.04
CA ILE A 44 3.48 -0.44 -0.24
C ILE A 44 2.63 0.35 -1.24
N ALA A 45 3.03 0.37 -2.49
CA ALA A 45 2.24 0.90 -3.59
C ALA A 45 2.26 -0.03 -4.80
N THR A 46 1.15 -0.13 -5.53
CA THR A 46 1.11 -0.82 -6.82
C THR A 46 1.34 0.13 -7.97
N GLY A 47 2.06 -0.34 -8.98
CA GLY A 47 2.37 0.38 -10.21
C GLY A 47 1.65 -0.16 -11.44
N PHE A 48 2.20 0.14 -12.64
CA PHE A 48 1.70 -0.38 -13.89
C PHE A 48 2.00 -1.89 -14.03
N GLY A 49 1.15 -2.60 -14.79
CA GLY A 49 1.25 -4.05 -14.89
C GLY A 49 1.15 -4.73 -13.51
N ASN A 50 2.04 -5.64 -13.19
CA ASN A 50 2.09 -6.32 -11.89
C ASN A 50 3.14 -5.73 -10.94
N GLN A 51 3.60 -4.50 -11.19
CA GLN A 51 4.63 -3.88 -10.36
C GLN A 51 4.09 -3.47 -9.00
N PHE A 52 4.93 -3.62 -7.97
CA PHE A 52 4.75 -3.02 -6.65
C PHE A 52 6.05 -2.38 -6.17
N PHE A 53 5.93 -1.53 -5.17
CA PHE A 53 7.04 -0.83 -4.52
C PHE A 53 6.87 -0.96 -3.02
N ALA A 54 7.97 -1.24 -2.31
CA ALA A 54 8.02 -1.26 -0.86
C ALA A 54 9.17 -0.38 -0.36
N GLY A 55 8.88 0.56 0.52
CA GLY A 55 9.86 1.50 1.06
C GLY A 55 10.52 1.00 2.33
N SER A 56 11.82 1.27 2.49
CA SER A 56 12.53 1.04 3.73
C SER A 56 12.41 2.26 4.65
N ARG A 57 11.83 2.07 5.80
CA ARG A 57 11.72 3.07 6.87
C ARG A 57 13.08 3.46 7.46
N ASN A 58 14.03 2.54 7.43
CA ASN A 58 15.35 2.71 8.03
C ASN A 58 16.38 3.34 7.08
N THR A 59 16.34 2.98 5.80
CA THR A 59 17.37 3.42 4.85
C THR A 59 16.88 4.42 3.81
N GLY A 60 15.57 4.55 3.64
CA GLY A 60 14.96 5.34 2.57
C GLY A 60 15.01 4.64 1.20
N GLY A 61 15.52 3.42 1.14
CA GLY A 61 15.56 2.61 -0.07
C GLY A 61 14.15 2.25 -0.57
N ILE A 62 14.04 1.94 -1.86
CA ILE A 62 12.79 1.50 -2.48
C ILE A 62 13.04 0.21 -3.24
N PHE A 63 12.37 -0.86 -2.83
CA PHE A 63 12.29 -2.11 -3.55
C PHE A 63 11.19 -2.04 -4.59
N LYS A 64 11.43 -2.62 -5.77
CA LYS A 64 10.46 -2.76 -6.84
C LYS A 64 10.33 -4.24 -7.21
N GLY A 65 9.16 -4.79 -7.06
CA GLY A 65 8.89 -6.19 -7.37
C GLY A 65 7.73 -6.38 -8.35
N ASN A 66 7.54 -7.63 -8.70
CA ASN A 66 6.46 -8.11 -9.54
C ASN A 66 5.55 -9.05 -8.74
N LEU A 67 4.32 -8.63 -8.52
CA LEU A 67 3.33 -9.40 -7.74
C LEU A 67 3.02 -10.78 -8.31
N LYS A 68 3.22 -11.01 -9.62
CA LYS A 68 2.92 -12.28 -10.26
C LYS A 68 4.06 -13.30 -10.15
N THR A 69 5.31 -12.85 -10.15
CA THR A 69 6.49 -13.73 -10.07
C THR A 69 7.08 -13.79 -8.68
N GLY A 70 6.84 -12.78 -7.84
CA GLY A 70 7.49 -12.62 -6.54
C GLY A 70 8.91 -12.05 -6.63
N GLU A 71 9.44 -11.86 -7.84
CA GLU A 71 10.81 -11.37 -8.06
C GLU A 71 10.87 -9.85 -8.00
N GLY A 72 12.04 -9.31 -7.66
CA GLY A 72 12.28 -7.87 -7.66
C GLY A 72 13.69 -7.49 -7.28
N ASP A 73 13.96 -6.18 -7.37
CA ASP A 73 15.27 -5.59 -7.11
C ASP A 73 15.15 -4.25 -6.39
N ILE A 74 16.26 -3.77 -5.84
CA ILE A 74 16.35 -2.43 -5.26
C ILE A 74 16.31 -1.40 -6.40
N LEU A 75 15.22 -0.65 -6.49
CA LEU A 75 15.04 0.43 -7.45
C LEU A 75 15.78 1.71 -7.05
N VAL A 76 15.73 2.05 -5.77
CA VAL A 76 16.43 3.20 -5.19
C VAL A 76 17.24 2.68 -4.02
N PRO A 77 18.57 2.80 -4.06
CA PRO A 77 19.42 2.48 -2.91
C PRO A 77 19.07 3.32 -1.69
N GLY A 78 19.38 2.80 -0.51
CA GLY A 78 19.26 3.58 0.73
C GLY A 78 20.17 4.80 0.71
N PHE A 79 19.71 5.90 1.31
CA PHE A 79 20.43 7.17 1.36
C PHE A 79 20.54 7.74 2.80
N GLY A 80 20.24 6.91 3.81
CA GLY A 80 20.24 7.32 5.22
C GLY A 80 19.01 8.09 5.66
N GLY A 81 17.93 8.05 4.85
CA GLY A 81 16.64 8.65 5.16
C GLY A 81 15.56 7.60 5.44
N ALA A 82 14.31 7.95 5.18
CA ALA A 82 13.18 7.06 5.30
C ALA A 82 12.30 7.08 4.04
N ALA A 83 11.65 5.96 3.75
CA ALA A 83 10.59 5.82 2.77
C ALA A 83 9.43 5.05 3.42
N THR A 84 8.41 5.79 3.85
CA THR A 84 7.18 5.27 4.48
C THR A 84 6.04 5.23 3.46
N GLY A 85 4.91 5.83 3.74
CA GLY A 85 3.77 5.81 2.84
C GLY A 85 4.10 6.22 1.41
N MET A 86 3.51 5.53 0.43
CA MET A 86 3.81 5.79 -0.97
C MET A 86 2.62 5.53 -1.90
N LYS A 87 2.58 6.25 -3.01
CA LYS A 87 1.57 6.06 -4.09
C LYS A 87 2.16 6.34 -5.47
N VAL A 88 1.75 5.57 -6.46
CA VAL A 88 2.10 5.78 -7.88
C VAL A 88 1.00 6.53 -8.60
N ASP A 89 1.35 7.58 -9.33
CA ASP A 89 0.40 8.33 -10.14
C ASP A 89 0.28 7.78 -11.59
N ARG A 90 -0.67 8.32 -12.34
CA ARG A 90 -0.93 7.94 -13.74
C ARG A 90 0.21 8.28 -14.71
N ARG A 91 1.23 9.01 -14.27
CA ARG A 91 2.43 9.36 -15.03
C ARG A 91 3.63 8.53 -14.64
N ASN A 92 3.38 7.42 -13.91
CA ASN A 92 4.42 6.54 -13.41
C ASN A 92 5.44 7.27 -12.52
N ARG A 93 4.93 8.17 -11.66
CA ARG A 93 5.73 8.82 -10.62
C ARG A 93 5.36 8.24 -9.28
N LEU A 94 6.35 7.89 -8.49
CA LEU A 94 6.21 7.38 -7.14
C LEU A 94 6.41 8.54 -6.17
N PHE A 95 5.36 8.88 -5.42
CA PHE A 95 5.37 9.85 -4.33
C PHE A 95 5.64 9.11 -3.04
N VAL A 96 6.56 9.59 -2.23
CA VAL A 96 7.08 8.90 -1.04
C VAL A 96 7.17 9.87 0.12
N SER A 97 6.67 9.46 1.27
CA SER A 97 6.77 10.15 2.55
C SER A 97 8.11 9.83 3.22
N GLY A 98 8.71 10.82 3.87
CA GLY A 98 10.08 10.73 4.42
C GLY A 98 10.15 10.63 5.93
N ALA A 99 9.06 10.31 6.63
CA ALA A 99 9.00 10.16 8.09
C ALA A 99 9.64 11.34 8.84
N GLY A 100 10.51 11.07 9.81
CA GLY A 100 11.21 12.07 10.62
C GLY A 100 12.16 12.99 9.85
N THR A 101 12.45 12.72 8.57
CA THR A 101 13.24 13.65 7.74
C THR A 101 12.48 14.91 7.36
N GLY A 102 11.17 14.95 7.59
CA GLY A 102 10.31 16.08 7.24
C GLY A 102 10.23 16.36 5.73
N THR A 103 10.46 15.36 4.89
CA THR A 103 10.51 15.51 3.44
C THR A 103 9.45 14.66 2.73
N ALA A 104 9.16 15.03 1.48
CA ALA A 104 8.52 14.16 0.50
C ALA A 104 9.39 14.07 -0.74
N ARG A 105 9.46 12.88 -1.35
CA ARG A 105 10.23 12.63 -2.56
C ARG A 105 9.35 12.13 -3.68
N VAL A 106 9.67 12.52 -4.90
CA VAL A 106 8.97 12.03 -6.09
C VAL A 106 10.00 11.43 -7.04
N TYR A 107 9.82 10.15 -7.32
CA TYR A 107 10.69 9.39 -8.20
C TYR A 107 9.99 9.02 -9.51
N ASN A 108 10.77 8.77 -10.55
CA ASN A 108 10.30 8.04 -11.71
C ASN A 108 10.20 6.55 -11.33
N ALA A 109 8.99 6.00 -11.28
CA ALA A 109 8.73 4.63 -10.86
C ALA A 109 9.29 3.56 -11.81
N ARG A 110 9.75 3.94 -13.02
CA ARG A 110 10.35 3.00 -13.96
C ARG A 110 11.82 2.71 -13.61
N ASN A 111 12.59 3.75 -13.29
CA ASN A 111 14.05 3.68 -13.18
C ASN A 111 14.62 4.28 -11.88
N GLY A 112 13.80 4.65 -10.91
CA GLY A 112 14.24 5.16 -9.61
C GLY A 112 14.85 6.57 -9.62
N ARG A 113 14.90 7.25 -10.77
CA ARG A 113 15.46 8.61 -10.83
C ARG A 113 14.65 9.56 -9.97
N LEU A 114 15.31 10.25 -9.03
CA LEU A 114 14.69 11.33 -8.25
C LEU A 114 14.27 12.47 -9.18
N LEU A 115 12.99 12.80 -9.20
CA LEU A 115 12.42 13.90 -9.97
C LEU A 115 12.41 15.19 -9.17
N ARG A 116 12.09 15.08 -7.86
CA ARG A 116 12.08 16.20 -6.94
C ARG A 116 12.02 15.73 -5.50
N GLU A 117 12.71 16.47 -4.63
CA GLU A 117 12.56 16.42 -3.19
C GLU A 117 11.89 17.72 -2.72
N TYR A 118 11.07 17.60 -1.70
CA TYR A 118 10.37 18.71 -1.06
C TYR A 118 10.69 18.71 0.43
N PRO A 119 11.38 19.71 0.96
CA PRO A 119 11.38 19.98 2.40
C PRO A 119 9.95 20.43 2.76
N LEU A 120 9.29 19.69 3.63
CA LEU A 120 7.93 19.94 4.08
C LEU A 120 7.92 20.71 5.39
N THR A 121 8.75 20.26 6.33
CA THR A 121 8.84 20.81 7.70
C THR A 121 10.13 20.36 8.38
N SER A 122 10.43 20.99 9.52
CA SER A 122 11.50 20.58 10.43
C SER A 122 10.96 19.66 11.53
N ALA A 123 11.87 18.93 12.20
CA ALA A 123 11.55 18.14 13.40
C ALA A 123 11.03 19.02 14.56
N PRO A 124 10.22 18.48 15.50
CA PRO A 124 9.67 17.14 15.48
C PRO A 124 8.59 16.97 14.39
N THR A 125 8.61 15.85 13.70
CA THR A 125 7.65 15.52 12.62
C THR A 125 7.74 14.04 12.29
N PHE A 126 6.65 13.49 11.78
CA PHE A 126 6.63 12.19 11.12
C PHE A 126 5.70 12.24 9.91
N VAL A 127 6.27 12.60 8.75
CA VAL A 127 5.54 12.61 7.48
C VAL A 127 5.22 11.16 7.10
N ASN A 128 3.99 10.73 7.37
CA ASN A 128 3.64 9.31 7.43
C ASN A 128 3.18 8.73 6.10
N ASP A 129 1.95 9.02 5.68
CA ASP A 129 1.37 8.43 4.47
C ASP A 129 1.05 9.50 3.41
N VAL A 130 0.71 9.04 2.22
CA VAL A 130 0.38 9.90 1.08
C VAL A 130 -0.81 9.36 0.31
N THR A 131 -1.69 10.27 -0.12
CA THR A 131 -2.71 9.95 -1.11
C THR A 131 -2.68 10.90 -2.30
N LEU A 132 -3.20 10.42 -3.43
CA LEU A 132 -3.19 11.16 -4.68
C LEU A 132 -4.61 11.44 -5.17
N THR A 133 -4.86 12.68 -5.52
CA THR A 133 -5.98 13.07 -6.37
C THR A 133 -5.48 13.40 -7.79
N ARG A 134 -6.39 13.69 -8.70
CA ARG A 134 -5.97 14.17 -10.04
C ARG A 134 -5.19 15.48 -10.01
N LYS A 135 -5.29 16.26 -8.92
CA LYS A 135 -4.76 17.64 -8.85
C LYS A 135 -3.71 17.84 -7.78
N ALA A 136 -3.55 16.92 -6.85
CA ALA A 136 -2.59 17.08 -5.76
C ALA A 136 -2.20 15.75 -5.13
N ALA A 137 -1.03 15.74 -4.47
CA ALA A 137 -0.65 14.76 -3.47
C ALA A 137 -0.83 15.40 -2.09
N TYR A 138 -1.35 14.62 -1.12
CA TYR A 138 -1.57 15.02 0.27
C TYR A 138 -0.82 14.06 1.16
N PHE A 139 0.01 14.61 2.05
CA PHE A 139 0.83 13.86 2.99
C PHE A 139 0.36 14.14 4.41
N THR A 140 0.19 13.11 5.22
CA THR A 140 -0.09 13.22 6.65
C THR A 140 1.17 13.48 7.45
N ASP A 141 1.01 14.08 8.63
CA ASP A 141 2.05 14.18 9.63
C ASP A 141 1.48 13.66 10.95
N SER A 142 2.10 12.64 11.54
CA SER A 142 1.63 12.03 12.78
C SER A 142 1.95 12.84 14.03
N GLN A 143 2.71 13.93 13.91
CA GLN A 143 3.09 14.81 15.03
C GLN A 143 2.59 16.25 14.87
N LYS A 144 2.10 16.62 13.67
CA LYS A 144 1.58 17.97 13.41
C LYS A 144 0.19 17.88 12.77
N GLN A 145 -0.78 18.58 13.38
CA GLN A 145 -2.18 18.57 12.95
C GLN A 145 -2.37 19.32 11.62
N GLN A 146 -1.77 18.79 10.56
CA GLN A 146 -1.79 19.38 9.23
C GLN A 146 -1.51 18.35 8.13
N LEU A 147 -1.82 18.71 6.90
CA LEU A 147 -1.37 18.00 5.70
C LEU A 147 -0.36 18.85 4.93
N TYR A 148 0.55 18.17 4.24
CA TYR A 148 1.37 18.83 3.21
C TYR A 148 0.81 18.53 1.83
N VAL A 149 0.73 19.55 0.99
CA VAL A 149 0.02 19.49 -0.29
C VAL A 149 0.94 19.85 -1.44
N LEU A 150 1.18 18.89 -2.33
CA LEU A 150 1.82 19.15 -3.62
C LEU A 150 0.73 19.39 -4.68
N LYS A 151 0.33 20.64 -4.87
CA LYS A 151 -0.67 21.00 -5.88
C LYS A 151 -0.08 20.90 -7.29
N LEU A 152 -0.46 19.85 -8.03
CA LEU A 152 0.03 19.63 -9.38
C LEU A 152 -0.40 20.75 -10.31
N ARG A 153 0.55 21.22 -11.12
CA ARG A 153 0.34 22.30 -12.12
C ARG A 153 -0.37 21.77 -13.36
N ARG A 154 -0.68 22.65 -14.29
CA ARG A 154 -1.23 22.31 -15.61
C ARG A 154 -0.41 21.16 -16.22
N HIS A 155 -1.11 20.23 -16.88
CA HIS A 155 -0.53 18.99 -17.42
C HIS A 155 0.16 18.11 -16.37
N GLY A 156 -0.24 18.20 -15.08
CA GLY A 156 0.28 17.37 -13.99
C GLY A 156 1.75 17.62 -13.65
N ARG A 157 2.35 18.77 -14.01
CA ARG A 157 3.72 19.11 -13.64
C ARG A 157 3.85 19.25 -12.13
N LEU A 158 4.97 18.84 -11.58
CA LEU A 158 5.29 18.99 -10.17
C LEU A 158 5.36 20.49 -9.79
N PRO A 159 4.83 20.89 -8.62
CA PRO A 159 4.95 22.27 -8.14
C PRO A 159 6.39 22.61 -7.76
N ALA A 160 6.69 23.89 -7.59
CA ALA A 160 8.00 24.31 -7.05
C ALA A 160 8.13 23.94 -5.57
N ASN A 161 7.07 24.20 -4.78
CA ASN A 161 7.06 24.03 -3.33
C ASN A 161 5.79 23.29 -2.90
N ALA A 162 5.85 22.65 -1.72
CA ALA A 162 4.70 22.18 -0.99
C ALA A 162 3.95 23.35 -0.34
N LYS A 163 2.70 23.10 0.05
CA LYS A 163 1.90 23.97 0.90
C LYS A 163 1.47 23.20 2.13
N THR A 164 1.42 23.88 3.27
CA THR A 164 0.79 23.35 4.47
C THR A 164 -0.71 23.62 4.42
N LEU A 165 -1.50 22.65 4.87
CA LEU A 165 -2.95 22.73 5.07
C LEU A 165 -3.23 22.36 6.53
N PRO A 166 -3.41 23.34 7.43
CA PRO A 166 -3.80 23.07 8.82
C PRO A 166 -5.11 22.30 8.85
N LEU A 167 -5.25 21.40 9.82
CA LEU A 167 -6.49 20.66 10.07
C LEU A 167 -7.23 21.25 11.27
N THR A 168 -8.54 21.41 11.12
CA THR A 168 -9.45 21.98 12.12
C THR A 168 -10.72 21.12 12.17
N GLY A 169 -11.64 21.40 13.09
CA GLY A 169 -12.89 20.65 13.26
C GLY A 169 -12.75 19.56 14.32
N ASP A 170 -13.32 18.38 14.06
CA ASP A 170 -13.41 17.31 15.05
C ASP A 170 -12.08 16.62 15.37
N LEU A 171 -11.11 16.67 14.46
CA LEU A 171 -9.79 16.10 14.68
C LEU A 171 -9.00 16.96 15.67
N MET A 172 -8.60 16.34 16.78
CA MET A 172 -7.71 16.95 17.76
C MET A 172 -6.55 16.01 18.05
N TYR A 173 -5.32 16.53 17.96
CA TYR A 173 -4.13 15.79 18.37
C TYR A 173 -3.97 15.84 19.90
N ASP A 174 -3.46 14.75 20.45
CA ASP A 174 -3.00 14.74 21.84
C ASP A 174 -1.83 15.73 22.02
N THR A 175 -1.69 16.25 23.20
CA THR A 175 -0.55 17.09 23.57
C THR A 175 0.71 16.30 23.87
N ASN A 176 0.61 14.96 24.04
CA ASN A 176 1.76 14.08 24.21
C ASN A 176 2.53 13.93 22.89
N PRO A 177 3.78 14.41 22.80
CA PRO A 177 4.56 14.37 21.56
C PRO A 177 4.95 12.96 21.12
N ASP A 178 4.80 11.94 21.99
CA ASP A 178 5.11 10.55 21.67
C ASP A 178 3.92 9.82 21.02
N THR A 179 2.74 10.48 20.96
CA THR A 179 1.54 9.92 20.34
C THR A 179 1.64 10.04 18.81
N PHE A 180 1.46 8.90 18.13
CA PHE A 180 1.29 8.90 16.68
C PHE A 180 -0.17 9.15 16.34
N GLU A 181 -0.43 10.29 15.76
CA GLU A 181 -1.77 10.77 15.48
C GLU A 181 -2.26 10.36 14.09
N LEU A 182 -2.33 11.29 13.16
CA LEU A 182 -2.81 11.01 11.81
C LEU A 182 -1.83 10.12 11.05
N ASN A 183 -2.34 9.00 10.54
CA ASN A 183 -1.54 8.00 9.85
C ASN A 183 -2.02 7.84 8.39
N GLY A 184 -2.63 6.72 8.05
CA GLY A 184 -3.10 6.43 6.71
C GLY A 184 -4.10 7.46 6.16
N ILE A 185 -4.02 7.69 4.86
CA ILE A 185 -4.88 8.64 4.15
C ILE A 185 -5.33 8.09 2.81
N ALA A 186 -6.63 8.27 2.49
CA ALA A 186 -7.23 7.85 1.22
C ALA A 186 -8.03 8.99 0.58
N ALA A 187 -7.91 9.16 -0.73
CA ALA A 187 -8.72 10.14 -1.47
C ALA A 187 -10.10 9.57 -1.80
N VAL A 188 -11.15 10.24 -1.38
CA VAL A 188 -12.53 9.96 -1.82
C VAL A 188 -12.73 10.53 -3.22
N ASP A 189 -12.40 11.80 -3.38
CA ASP A 189 -12.49 12.51 -4.64
C ASP A 189 -11.49 13.70 -4.66
N ARG A 190 -11.76 14.73 -5.48
CA ARG A 190 -10.89 15.91 -5.56
C ARG A 190 -11.05 16.89 -4.40
N LYS A 191 -12.07 16.72 -3.57
CA LYS A 191 -12.46 17.65 -2.50
C LYS A 191 -12.44 17.02 -1.12
N ARG A 192 -12.48 15.70 -1.04
CA ARG A 192 -12.62 14.95 0.21
C ARG A 192 -11.55 13.87 0.33
N LEU A 193 -10.98 13.76 1.52
CA LEU A 193 -10.04 12.74 1.91
C LEU A 193 -10.58 12.04 3.16
N ILE A 194 -10.12 10.83 3.42
CA ILE A 194 -10.36 10.13 4.68
C ILE A 194 -8.99 9.85 5.29
N ALA A 195 -8.86 10.08 6.59
CA ALA A 195 -7.66 9.71 7.33
C ALA A 195 -8.02 9.03 8.64
N VAL A 196 -7.09 8.23 9.18
CA VAL A 196 -7.21 7.54 10.46
C VAL A 196 -6.30 8.18 11.49
N GLN A 197 -6.81 8.38 12.71
CA GLN A 197 -6.02 8.71 13.89
C GLN A 197 -5.70 7.41 14.63
N SER A 198 -4.44 7.01 14.64
CA SER A 198 -4.02 5.68 15.09
C SER A 198 -4.39 5.37 16.55
N GLY A 199 -4.14 6.31 17.44
CA GLY A 199 -4.34 6.11 18.88
C GLY A 199 -5.80 5.93 19.27
N THR A 200 -6.68 6.77 18.75
CA THR A 200 -8.12 6.73 19.03
C THR A 200 -8.87 5.73 18.15
N GLY A 201 -8.31 5.36 17.02
CA GLY A 201 -8.97 4.54 16.00
C GLY A 201 -10.12 5.26 15.29
N LYS A 202 -10.21 6.58 15.41
CA LYS A 202 -11.22 7.39 14.74
C LYS A 202 -10.85 7.65 13.30
N LEU A 203 -11.87 7.74 12.45
CA LEU A 203 -11.75 8.12 11.04
C LEU A 203 -12.28 9.53 10.84
N PHE A 204 -11.63 10.31 10.00
CA PHE A 204 -12.04 11.68 9.71
C PHE A 204 -12.21 11.91 8.22
N LEU A 205 -13.32 12.52 7.85
CA LEU A 205 -13.55 13.06 6.52
C LEU A 205 -12.97 14.47 6.47
N ILE A 206 -12.00 14.70 5.61
CA ILE A 206 -11.23 15.94 5.51
C ILE A 206 -11.63 16.70 4.24
N ASN A 207 -11.95 17.98 4.38
CA ASN A 207 -12.09 18.88 3.23
C ASN A 207 -10.71 19.22 2.68
N ALA A 208 -10.39 18.71 1.51
CA ALA A 208 -9.06 18.84 0.89
C ALA A 208 -8.67 20.28 0.50
N ARG A 209 -9.58 21.27 0.64
CA ARG A 209 -9.35 22.67 0.35
C ARG A 209 -9.14 23.50 1.61
N THR A 210 -9.95 23.26 2.63
CA THR A 210 -9.98 24.07 3.87
C THR A 210 -9.22 23.42 5.01
N GLY A 211 -9.08 22.09 5.02
CA GLY A 211 -8.53 21.32 6.14
C GLY A 211 -9.56 21.03 7.24
N ASP A 212 -10.81 21.41 7.02
CA ASP A 212 -11.90 21.12 7.95
C ASP A 212 -12.18 19.62 8.02
N THR A 213 -12.37 19.09 9.22
CA THR A 213 -12.52 17.64 9.49
C THR A 213 -13.83 17.36 10.20
N ASP A 214 -14.53 16.34 9.73
CA ASP A 214 -15.70 15.76 10.40
C ASP A 214 -15.36 14.31 10.81
N GLU A 215 -15.66 13.91 12.03
CA GLU A 215 -15.54 12.50 12.45
C GLU A 215 -16.51 11.62 11.64
N ILE A 216 -16.04 10.47 11.19
CA ILE A 216 -16.88 9.48 10.51
C ILE A 216 -17.48 8.56 11.57
N ASP A 217 -18.79 8.61 11.72
CA ASP A 217 -19.54 7.80 12.68
C ASP A 217 -19.54 6.31 12.25
N LEU A 218 -18.95 5.46 13.08
CA LEU A 218 -18.94 4.00 12.92
C LEU A 218 -19.91 3.29 13.89
N GLY A 219 -20.90 4.00 14.43
CA GLY A 219 -21.87 3.42 15.37
C GLY A 219 -21.28 3.12 16.75
N GLY A 220 -20.25 3.85 17.16
CA GLY A 220 -19.53 3.66 18.41
C GLY A 220 -18.32 2.72 18.32
N GLU A 221 -18.11 2.09 17.17
CA GLU A 221 -16.92 1.27 16.93
C GLU A 221 -15.71 2.13 16.52
N THR A 222 -14.51 1.60 16.73
CA THR A 222 -13.24 2.25 16.35
C THR A 222 -12.31 1.27 15.65
N VAL A 223 -11.30 1.79 14.97
CA VAL A 223 -10.23 1.03 14.33
C VAL A 223 -8.87 1.38 14.95
N THR A 224 -8.78 1.22 16.27
CA THR A 224 -7.54 1.48 17.05
C THR A 224 -6.35 0.76 16.44
N ASN A 225 -5.16 1.32 16.52
CA ASN A 225 -3.97 0.91 15.78
C ASN A 225 -4.14 1.04 14.25
N GLY A 226 -5.08 1.86 13.81
CA GLY A 226 -5.30 2.13 12.40
C GLY A 226 -4.06 2.73 11.74
N ASP A 227 -3.63 2.13 10.64
CA ASP A 227 -2.43 2.48 9.89
C ASP A 227 -2.81 2.78 8.42
N GLY A 228 -2.26 2.11 7.44
CA GLY A 228 -2.53 2.36 6.04
C GLY A 228 -4.00 2.21 5.64
N LEU A 229 -4.47 3.12 4.79
CA LEU A 229 -5.83 3.13 4.25
C LEU A 229 -5.88 2.82 2.77
N LEU A 230 -6.90 2.03 2.39
CA LEU A 230 -7.24 1.80 0.98
C LEU A 230 -8.75 1.94 0.77
N LEU A 231 -9.15 2.85 -0.12
CA LEU A 231 -10.56 3.06 -0.48
C LEU A 231 -10.85 2.53 -1.89
N LEU A 232 -11.78 1.58 -2.00
CA LEU A 232 -12.30 1.04 -3.26
C LEU A 232 -13.80 1.30 -3.36
N GLY A 233 -14.18 2.34 -4.09
CA GLY A 233 -15.56 2.80 -4.14
C GLY A 233 -16.02 3.33 -2.77
N ARG A 234 -16.89 2.57 -2.09
CA ARG A 234 -17.35 2.88 -0.72
C ARG A 234 -16.87 1.86 0.32
N ARG A 235 -15.99 0.94 -0.08
CA ARG A 235 -15.35 -0.01 0.82
C ARG A 235 -13.99 0.52 1.22
N LEU A 236 -13.85 0.83 2.50
CA LEU A 236 -12.59 1.26 3.11
C LEU A 236 -11.96 0.07 3.82
N TYR A 237 -10.69 -0.16 3.53
CA TYR A 237 -9.84 -1.10 4.25
C TYR A 237 -8.93 -0.30 5.15
N VAL A 238 -8.93 -0.64 6.45
CA VAL A 238 -8.06 -0.02 7.46
C VAL A 238 -7.18 -1.10 8.04
N VAL A 239 -5.88 -0.99 7.83
CA VAL A 239 -4.93 -1.91 8.47
C VAL A 239 -4.84 -1.53 9.95
N GLN A 240 -5.07 -2.47 10.84
CA GLN A 240 -4.85 -2.35 12.28
C GLN A 240 -3.57 -3.12 12.62
N ASN A 241 -2.45 -2.42 12.56
CA ASN A 241 -1.12 -3.02 12.49
C ASN A 241 -0.80 -3.95 13.65
N ARG A 242 -0.93 -3.48 14.90
CA ARG A 242 -0.62 -4.27 16.11
C ARG A 242 -1.63 -5.38 16.39
N ASP A 243 -2.80 -5.31 15.74
CA ASP A 243 -3.87 -6.29 15.89
C ASP A 243 -3.82 -7.37 14.79
N ASN A 244 -2.86 -7.30 13.87
CA ASN A 244 -2.70 -8.24 12.76
C ASN A 244 -4.00 -8.48 11.98
N LYS A 245 -4.73 -7.41 11.67
CA LYS A 245 -6.00 -7.50 10.94
C LYS A 245 -6.25 -6.29 10.06
N ILE A 246 -7.17 -6.43 9.12
CA ILE A 246 -7.65 -5.35 8.26
C ILE A 246 -9.16 -5.22 8.45
N ALA A 247 -9.62 -4.10 8.97
CA ALA A 247 -11.05 -3.79 9.05
C ALA A 247 -11.60 -3.47 7.65
N VAL A 248 -12.75 -4.05 7.32
CA VAL A 248 -13.48 -3.79 6.07
C VAL A 248 -14.73 -3.01 6.41
N ILE A 249 -14.71 -1.73 6.09
CA ILE A 249 -15.77 -0.76 6.41
C ILE A 249 -16.57 -0.45 5.16
N HIS A 250 -17.89 -0.52 5.25
CA HIS A 250 -18.78 -0.01 4.21
C HIS A 250 -19.22 1.40 4.55
N LEU A 251 -18.78 2.39 3.78
CA LEU A 251 -19.13 3.78 3.94
C LEU A 251 -20.43 4.13 3.22
N GLU A 252 -21.24 4.98 3.79
CA GLU A 252 -22.40 5.57 3.14
C GLU A 252 -21.98 6.52 2.00
N ARG A 253 -22.94 6.98 1.18
CA ARG A 253 -22.68 7.93 0.08
C ARG A 253 -22.14 9.28 0.55
N SER A 254 -22.52 9.69 1.75
CA SER A 254 -22.04 10.91 2.41
C SER A 254 -20.57 10.84 2.80
N PHE A 255 -20.06 9.62 3.07
CA PHE A 255 -18.79 9.33 3.73
C PHE A 255 -18.69 9.85 5.18
N ARG A 256 -19.82 10.24 5.79
CA ARG A 256 -19.90 10.69 7.19
C ARG A 256 -20.25 9.57 8.14
N ARG A 257 -20.68 8.42 7.62
CA ARG A 257 -21.03 7.21 8.38
C ARG A 257 -20.52 5.98 7.68
N GLY A 258 -20.28 4.96 8.47
CA GLY A 258 -19.89 3.64 7.97
C GLY A 258 -20.18 2.55 8.99
N GLU A 259 -19.97 1.32 8.57
CA GLU A 259 -20.14 0.12 9.40
C GLU A 259 -19.00 -0.83 9.14
N ILE A 260 -18.39 -1.36 10.20
CA ILE A 260 -17.38 -2.42 10.10
C ILE A 260 -18.12 -3.71 9.76
N LYS A 261 -17.91 -4.22 8.55
CA LYS A 261 -18.61 -5.43 8.09
C LYS A 261 -17.91 -6.71 8.48
N ARG A 262 -16.58 -6.68 8.55
CA ARG A 262 -15.74 -7.82 8.93
C ARG A 262 -14.30 -7.40 9.11
N PHE A 263 -13.51 -8.32 9.64
CA PHE A 263 -12.05 -8.23 9.67
C PHE A 263 -11.46 -9.29 8.74
N LEU A 264 -10.37 -8.94 8.09
CA LEU A 264 -9.52 -9.89 7.36
C LEU A 264 -8.29 -10.15 8.23
N THR A 265 -7.95 -11.40 8.40
CA THR A 265 -6.76 -11.90 9.08
C THR A 265 -6.01 -12.83 8.13
N ASP A 266 -4.74 -13.03 8.38
CA ASP A 266 -3.91 -13.99 7.67
C ASP A 266 -2.85 -14.50 8.67
N ASP A 267 -2.53 -15.79 8.60
CA ASP A 267 -1.55 -16.40 9.52
C ASP A 267 -0.13 -15.85 9.29
N ASP A 268 0.12 -15.29 8.10
CA ASP A 268 1.38 -14.66 7.72
C ASP A 268 1.45 -13.17 8.15
N PHE A 269 0.41 -12.60 8.78
CA PHE A 269 0.48 -11.22 9.27
C PHE A 269 1.43 -11.10 10.47
N ASP A 270 2.41 -10.22 10.33
CA ASP A 270 3.34 -9.84 11.39
C ASP A 270 3.56 -8.32 11.39
N VAL A 271 2.63 -7.63 12.05
CA VAL A 271 2.48 -6.17 12.09
C VAL A 271 2.38 -5.60 10.66
N PRO A 272 1.32 -5.96 9.88
CA PRO A 272 1.09 -5.34 8.59
C PRO A 272 0.80 -3.85 8.78
N THR A 273 1.36 -2.99 7.94
CA THR A 273 1.20 -1.53 8.07
C THR A 273 0.35 -0.91 6.98
N THR A 274 0.62 -1.26 5.75
CA THR A 274 -0.06 -0.66 4.59
C THR A 274 -0.54 -1.74 3.64
N VAL A 275 -1.63 -1.45 2.93
CA VAL A 275 -2.21 -2.35 1.94
C VAL A 275 -2.42 -1.67 0.60
N ALA A 276 -2.12 -2.38 -0.48
CA ALA A 276 -2.34 -1.94 -1.85
C ALA A 276 -3.23 -2.93 -2.61
N TRP A 277 -4.01 -2.44 -3.58
CA TRP A 277 -4.89 -3.26 -4.40
C TRP A 277 -4.29 -3.58 -5.77
N LYS A 278 -4.29 -4.86 -6.13
CA LYS A 278 -3.93 -5.28 -7.49
C LYS A 278 -4.50 -6.65 -7.83
N SER A 279 -5.01 -6.78 -9.06
CA SER A 279 -5.43 -8.06 -9.66
C SER A 279 -6.40 -8.88 -8.80
N GLY A 280 -7.34 -8.20 -8.13
CA GLY A 280 -8.35 -8.87 -7.31
C GLY A 280 -7.91 -9.18 -5.88
N TYR A 281 -6.70 -8.79 -5.48
CA TYR A 281 -6.12 -9.03 -4.15
C TYR A 281 -5.71 -7.75 -3.45
N LEU A 282 -5.69 -7.81 -2.14
CA LEU A 282 -4.97 -6.90 -1.28
C LEU A 282 -3.54 -7.45 -1.10
N TRP A 283 -2.58 -6.56 -1.01
CA TRP A 283 -1.17 -6.87 -0.79
C TRP A 283 -0.71 -6.05 0.41
N ALA A 284 -0.53 -6.73 1.55
CA ALA A 284 -0.15 -6.11 2.81
C ALA A 284 1.35 -6.28 3.04
N VAL A 285 2.03 -5.22 3.48
CA VAL A 285 3.46 -5.28 3.82
C VAL A 285 3.63 -5.45 5.32
N ASN A 286 4.39 -6.48 5.74
CA ASN A 286 4.72 -6.74 7.13
C ASN A 286 5.92 -5.91 7.58
N ALA A 287 5.71 -5.02 8.54
CA ALA A 287 6.76 -4.17 9.09
C ALA A 287 7.49 -4.78 10.29
N ARG A 288 6.91 -5.80 10.93
CA ARG A 288 7.49 -6.57 12.05
C ARG A 288 8.02 -5.70 13.19
N PHE A 289 7.26 -4.65 13.59
CA PHE A 289 7.71 -3.70 14.62
C PHE A 289 8.01 -4.32 15.99
N THR A 290 7.49 -5.52 16.25
CA THR A 290 7.73 -6.28 17.48
C THR A 290 8.98 -7.16 17.42
N THR A 291 9.57 -7.33 16.25
CA THR A 291 10.79 -8.11 16.03
C THR A 291 12.00 -7.15 16.01
N PRO A 292 13.03 -7.39 16.85
CA PRO A 292 14.24 -6.58 16.79
C PRO A 292 14.85 -6.61 15.38
N PRO A 293 15.10 -5.45 14.76
CA PRO A 293 15.63 -5.41 13.42
C PRO A 293 17.12 -5.76 13.40
N THR A 294 17.48 -6.75 12.60
CA THR A 294 18.88 -7.13 12.29
C THR A 294 19.08 -7.14 10.78
N PRO A 295 20.32 -7.18 10.28
CA PRO A 295 20.56 -7.36 8.84
C PRO A 295 19.94 -8.64 8.26
N ASP A 296 19.71 -9.67 9.10
CA ASP A 296 19.18 -10.97 8.69
C ASP A 296 17.67 -11.10 8.91
N THR A 297 17.02 -10.11 9.57
CA THR A 297 15.58 -10.12 9.78
C THR A 297 14.86 -10.14 8.43
N THR A 298 14.04 -11.17 8.21
CA THR A 298 13.25 -11.33 6.98
C THR A 298 12.03 -10.44 6.99
N TYR A 299 11.63 -9.95 5.82
CA TYR A 299 10.43 -9.16 5.61
C TYR A 299 9.71 -9.62 4.35
N ASP A 300 8.42 -9.38 4.28
CA ASP A 300 7.60 -9.86 3.18
C ASP A 300 6.37 -8.98 2.90
N VAL A 301 5.71 -9.31 1.80
CA VAL A 301 4.39 -8.80 1.41
C VAL A 301 3.45 -9.99 1.33
N VAL A 302 2.32 -9.91 2.03
CA VAL A 302 1.28 -10.96 2.10
C VAL A 302 0.15 -10.65 1.14
N ARG A 303 -0.30 -11.67 0.39
CA ARG A 303 -1.45 -11.58 -0.49
C ARG A 303 -2.73 -11.97 0.25
N VAL A 304 -3.66 -11.05 0.40
CA VAL A 304 -4.92 -11.26 1.12
C VAL A 304 -6.11 -11.23 0.16
N ARG A 305 -7.07 -12.12 0.37
CA ARG A 305 -8.36 -12.09 -0.35
C ARG A 305 -9.27 -11.07 0.32
N PRO A 306 -9.84 -10.11 -0.43
CA PRO A 306 -10.68 -9.05 0.11
C PRO A 306 -12.08 -9.51 0.51
#